data_70bf47d1353b9835e0f9c8e6dbce302a
#
_entry.id   70bf47d1353b9835e0f9c8e6dbce302a
#
_cell.length_a   1.000
_cell.length_b   1.000
_cell.length_c   1.000
_cell.angle_alpha   90.00
_cell.angle_beta   90.00
_cell.angle_gamma   90.00
#
_symmetry.space_group_name_H-M   'P 1'
#
loop_
_entity.id
_entity.type
_entity.pdbx_description
1 polymer ?
#
loop_
_entity_poly.entity_id
_entity_poly.type
_entity_poly.pdbx_seq_one_letter_code
_entity_poly.pdbx_strand_id
1 'polypeptide(L)'
;MFRGKGISHDLQVNKIVEFNFKYKPHKIVCESNGFQKILAGLAKERGLVNIEEFTTTEGKKKDLHSGLPSLSALFESGRLRVPYGDEKTRLLVNEMFGEFNSIAFNSSRGTLEASVGHDDICMSSFMAIQDLREHKQYFSIDFI
;
A
#
# COMPACT_ATOMS: atom_id res chain seq x y z
N MET A 1 0.12 -6.40 8.50
CA MET A 1 1.09 -5.33 8.23
C MET A 1 2.47 -5.77 8.71
N PHE A 2 3.54 -5.45 7.99
CA PHE A 2 4.93 -5.70 8.38
C PHE A 2 5.73 -4.42 8.15
N ARG A 3 6.41 -3.94 9.18
CA ARG A 3 7.17 -2.69 9.17
C ARG A 3 8.36 -2.79 10.12
N GLY A 4 9.51 -2.17 9.78
CA GLY A 4 10.67 -2.10 10.66
C GLY A 4 11.81 -1.29 10.04
N LYS A 5 12.72 -0.78 10.90
CA LYS A 5 13.95 -0.11 10.48
C LYS A 5 15.08 -1.13 10.33
N GLY A 6 15.96 -0.92 9.33
CA GLY A 6 17.16 -1.74 9.16
C GLY A 6 16.90 -3.21 8.80
N ILE A 7 15.74 -3.50 8.23
CA ILE A 7 15.39 -4.85 7.83
C ILE A 7 16.19 -5.21 6.58
N SER A 8 16.88 -6.35 6.61
CA SER A 8 17.62 -6.84 5.44
C SER A 8 16.69 -7.14 4.26
N HIS A 9 17.20 -7.02 3.04
CA HIS A 9 16.45 -7.38 1.83
C HIS A 9 15.95 -8.83 1.87
N ASP A 10 16.75 -9.76 2.35
CA ASP A 10 16.36 -11.16 2.52
C ASP A 10 15.14 -11.33 3.41
N LEU A 11 15.10 -10.65 4.56
CA LEU A 11 13.95 -10.73 5.46
C LEU A 11 12.70 -10.10 4.82
N GLN A 12 12.86 -8.99 4.08
CA GLN A 12 11.76 -8.37 3.34
C GLN A 12 11.21 -9.31 2.28
N VAL A 13 12.08 -9.90 1.46
CA VAL A 13 11.67 -10.86 0.42
C VAL A 13 11.01 -12.10 1.02
N ASN A 14 11.55 -12.63 2.14
CA ASN A 14 10.92 -13.74 2.85
C ASN A 14 9.49 -13.39 3.32
N LYS A 15 9.28 -12.15 3.79
CA LYS A 15 7.93 -11.69 4.17
C LYS A 15 6.99 -11.53 2.98
N ILE A 16 7.48 -11.08 1.84
CA ILE A 16 6.70 -11.01 0.60
C ILE A 16 6.27 -12.43 0.19
N VAL A 17 7.19 -13.38 0.20
CA VAL A 17 6.91 -14.79 -0.11
C VAL A 17 5.90 -15.38 0.87
N GLU A 18 6.09 -15.18 2.18
CA GLU A 18 5.15 -15.63 3.23
C GLU A 18 3.74 -15.07 2.98
N PHE A 19 3.61 -13.78 2.69
CA PHE A 19 2.33 -13.14 2.40
C PHE A 19 1.70 -13.63 1.11
N ASN A 20 2.50 -13.87 0.08
CA ASN A 20 2.01 -14.47 -1.16
C ASN A 20 1.38 -15.86 -0.91
N PHE A 21 2.04 -16.71 -0.14
CA PHE A 21 1.49 -18.03 0.21
C PHE A 21 0.24 -17.92 1.08
N LYS A 22 0.23 -17.01 2.05
CA LYS A 22 -0.86 -16.86 3.01
C LYS A 22 -2.12 -16.30 2.38
N TYR A 23 -1.97 -15.22 1.61
CA TYR A 23 -3.10 -14.43 1.09
C TYR A 23 -3.43 -14.70 -0.36
N LYS A 24 -2.53 -15.37 -1.10
CA LYS A 24 -2.67 -15.70 -2.53
C LYS A 24 -3.16 -14.51 -3.36
N PRO A 25 -2.51 -13.35 -3.26
CA PRO A 25 -2.95 -12.16 -3.98
C PRO A 25 -2.88 -12.39 -5.49
N HIS A 26 -3.79 -11.79 -6.23
CA HIS A 26 -3.72 -11.76 -7.68
C HIS A 26 -2.45 -11.07 -8.16
N LYS A 27 -2.09 -9.95 -7.52
CA LYS A 27 -0.92 -9.13 -7.83
C LYS A 27 -0.26 -8.62 -6.55
N ILE A 28 1.05 -8.54 -6.57
CA ILE A 28 1.86 -7.85 -5.56
C ILE A 28 2.47 -6.62 -6.23
N VAL A 29 2.22 -5.45 -5.69
CA VAL A 29 2.77 -4.20 -6.22
C VAL A 29 3.95 -3.77 -5.36
N CYS A 30 5.10 -3.55 -6.00
CA CYS A 30 6.31 -3.08 -5.36
C CYS A 30 6.69 -1.70 -5.93
N GLU A 31 6.96 -0.73 -5.07
CA GLU A 31 7.44 0.56 -5.54
C GLU A 31 8.80 0.41 -6.25
N SER A 32 8.95 1.06 -7.41
CA SER A 32 10.18 0.95 -8.22
C SER A 32 11.20 2.06 -7.95
N ASN A 33 10.96 2.88 -6.92
CA ASN A 33 11.87 3.98 -6.57
C ASN A 33 13.07 3.46 -5.76
N GLY A 34 14.29 3.75 -6.25
CA GLY A 34 15.51 3.44 -5.51
C GLY A 34 15.70 1.94 -5.20
N PHE A 35 15.89 1.63 -3.91
CA PHE A 35 16.20 0.27 -3.45
C PHE A 35 15.04 -0.73 -3.55
N GLN A 36 13.79 -0.27 -3.64
CA GLN A 36 12.63 -1.15 -3.74
C GLN A 36 12.61 -1.97 -5.04
N LYS A 37 13.23 -1.47 -6.09
CA LYS A 37 13.42 -2.21 -7.36
C LYS A 37 14.19 -3.51 -7.17
N ILE A 38 15.17 -3.52 -6.27
CA ILE A 38 15.95 -4.73 -5.92
C ILE A 38 15.05 -5.80 -5.31
N LEU A 39 14.09 -5.41 -4.46
CA LEU A 39 13.18 -6.35 -3.82
C LEU A 39 12.29 -7.09 -4.82
N ALA A 40 11.79 -6.39 -5.83
CA ALA A 40 11.00 -7.02 -6.89
C ALA A 40 11.83 -8.05 -7.68
N GLY A 41 13.08 -7.73 -8.00
CA GLY A 41 14.01 -8.66 -8.65
C GLY A 41 14.26 -9.91 -7.81
N LEU A 42 14.66 -9.74 -6.55
CA LEU A 42 14.91 -10.85 -5.63
C LEU A 42 13.67 -11.71 -5.38
N ALA A 43 12.48 -11.12 -5.34
CA ALA A 43 11.25 -11.86 -5.20
C ALA A 43 10.94 -12.72 -6.45
N LYS A 44 11.20 -12.19 -7.65
CA LYS A 44 11.09 -12.95 -8.91
C LYS A 44 12.08 -14.11 -8.96
N GLU A 45 13.32 -13.92 -8.53
CA GLU A 45 14.31 -15.00 -8.41
C GLU A 45 13.85 -16.13 -7.47
N ARG A 46 13.03 -15.83 -6.48
CA ARG A 46 12.38 -16.82 -5.59
C ARG A 46 11.07 -17.39 -6.13
N GLY A 47 10.76 -17.16 -7.41
CA GLY A 47 9.62 -17.76 -8.10
C GLY A 47 8.32 -16.98 -7.97
N LEU A 48 8.31 -15.75 -7.46
CA LEU A 48 7.12 -14.91 -7.46
C LEU A 48 6.90 -14.30 -8.85
N VAL A 49 5.88 -14.79 -9.55
CA VAL A 49 5.53 -14.35 -10.91
C VAL A 49 4.53 -13.20 -10.94
N ASN A 50 3.81 -12.99 -9.85
CA ASN A 50 2.72 -12.00 -9.72
C ASN A 50 3.17 -10.68 -9.08
N ILE A 51 4.48 -10.39 -9.08
CA ILE A 51 5.03 -9.13 -8.56
C ILE A 51 5.29 -8.16 -9.70
N GLU A 52 4.77 -6.95 -9.57
CA GLU A 52 4.93 -5.85 -10.55
C GLU A 52 5.51 -4.61 -9.89
N GLU A 53 6.26 -3.86 -10.68
CA GLU A 53 6.86 -2.61 -10.26
C GLU A 53 5.89 -1.44 -10.53
N PHE A 54 5.78 -0.53 -9.58
CA PHE A 54 4.96 0.67 -9.67
C PHE A 54 5.81 1.91 -9.41
N THR A 55 5.85 2.82 -10.36
CA THR A 55 6.52 4.11 -10.19
C THR A 55 5.55 5.14 -9.66
N THR A 56 5.79 5.59 -8.44
CA THR A 56 5.06 6.68 -7.82
C THR A 56 5.58 8.02 -8.33
N THR A 57 4.68 8.88 -8.78
CA THR A 57 4.97 10.27 -9.15
C THR A 57 4.05 11.21 -8.38
N GLU A 58 4.48 12.46 -8.20
CA GLU A 58 3.66 13.47 -7.52
C GLU A 58 2.32 13.73 -8.22
N GLY A 59 2.29 13.67 -9.55
CA GLY A 59 1.05 13.75 -10.31
C GLY A 59 0.08 12.63 -9.98
N LYS A 60 0.57 11.39 -9.88
CA LYS A 60 -0.25 10.23 -9.48
C LYS A 60 -0.74 10.34 -8.04
N LYS A 61 0.09 10.82 -7.11
CA LYS A 61 -0.31 11.01 -5.71
C LYS A 61 -1.46 11.99 -5.54
N LYS A 62 -1.42 13.11 -6.29
CA LYS A 62 -2.36 14.23 -6.15
C LYS A 62 -3.64 14.08 -6.94
N ASP A 63 -3.70 13.15 -7.87
CA ASP A 63 -4.89 12.97 -8.70
C ASP A 63 -6.13 12.73 -7.84
N LEU A 64 -7.17 13.52 -8.04
CA LEU A 64 -8.38 13.48 -7.22
C LEU A 64 -9.16 12.18 -7.39
N HIS A 65 -9.07 11.55 -8.55
CA HIS A 65 -9.85 10.37 -8.90
C HIS A 65 -9.09 9.07 -8.69
N SER A 66 -7.77 9.10 -8.81
CA SER A 66 -6.90 7.92 -8.74
C SER A 66 -5.79 8.03 -7.70
N GLY A 67 -5.53 9.20 -7.15
CA GLY A 67 -4.48 9.47 -6.18
C GLY A 67 -4.90 9.19 -4.73
N LEU A 68 -4.08 9.68 -3.79
CA LEU A 68 -4.34 9.57 -2.35
C LEU A 68 -5.72 10.11 -1.91
N PRO A 69 -6.21 11.25 -2.45
CA PRO A 69 -7.54 11.76 -2.06
C PRO A 69 -8.67 10.76 -2.31
N SER A 70 -8.53 9.93 -3.32
CA SER A 70 -9.57 8.94 -3.67
C SER A 70 -9.69 7.77 -2.69
N LEU A 71 -8.69 7.54 -1.82
CA LEU A 71 -8.80 6.56 -0.73
C LEU A 71 -9.94 6.94 0.23
N SER A 72 -10.06 8.22 0.60
CA SER A 72 -11.16 8.71 1.44
C SER A 72 -12.52 8.38 0.83
N ALA A 73 -12.70 8.67 -0.47
CA ALA A 73 -13.94 8.38 -1.17
C ALA A 73 -14.29 6.87 -1.20
N LEU A 74 -13.28 6.00 -1.27
CA LEU A 74 -13.50 4.55 -1.20
C LEU A 74 -13.93 4.09 0.19
N PHE A 75 -13.36 4.67 1.27
CA PHE A 75 -13.80 4.41 2.64
C PHE A 75 -15.20 4.95 2.91
N GLU A 76 -15.47 6.20 2.54
CA GLU A 76 -16.76 6.86 2.73
C GLU A 76 -17.89 6.13 2.01
N SER A 77 -17.65 5.64 0.80
CA SER A 77 -18.63 4.85 0.05
C SER A 77 -18.75 3.40 0.52
N GLY A 78 -17.98 2.95 1.51
CA GLY A 78 -17.94 1.57 2.00
C GLY A 78 -17.39 0.55 1.00
N ARG A 79 -16.79 1.01 -0.09
CA ARG A 79 -16.14 0.16 -1.11
C ARG A 79 -14.78 -0.38 -0.65
N LEU A 80 -14.12 0.33 0.24
CA LEU A 80 -12.92 -0.13 0.94
C LEU A 80 -13.27 -0.30 2.42
N ARG A 81 -13.07 -1.50 2.93
CA ARG A 81 -13.34 -1.87 4.32
C ARG A 81 -12.09 -2.48 4.93
N VAL A 82 -11.89 -2.27 6.21
CA VAL A 82 -10.80 -2.86 6.97
C VAL A 82 -11.35 -3.63 8.16
N PRO A 83 -10.74 -4.76 8.54
CA PRO A 83 -11.18 -5.53 9.71
C PRO A 83 -10.95 -4.71 10.99
N TYR A 84 -11.89 -4.73 11.93
CA TYR A 84 -11.84 -3.99 13.19
C TYR A 84 -12.37 -4.81 14.37
N GLY A 85 -12.27 -6.14 14.30
CA GLY A 85 -12.89 -7.07 15.23
C GLY A 85 -12.12 -7.26 16.54
N ASP A 86 -10.86 -7.65 16.47
CA ASP A 86 -10.01 -7.93 17.63
C ASP A 86 -9.08 -6.78 17.98
N GLU A 87 -8.51 -6.81 19.20
CA GLU A 87 -7.67 -5.73 19.72
C GLU A 87 -6.42 -5.50 18.84
N LYS A 88 -5.75 -6.56 18.42
CA LYS A 88 -4.55 -6.47 17.58
C LYS A 88 -4.87 -5.79 16.25
N THR A 89 -5.96 -6.18 15.61
CA THR A 89 -6.40 -5.58 14.36
C THR A 89 -6.77 -4.12 14.55
N ARG A 90 -7.48 -3.77 15.64
CA ARG A 90 -7.81 -2.37 15.96
C ARG A 90 -6.59 -1.50 16.12
N LEU A 91 -5.54 -1.98 16.79
CA LEU A 91 -4.28 -1.23 16.93
C LEU A 91 -3.64 -0.94 15.56
N LEU A 92 -3.57 -1.94 14.69
CA LEU A 92 -3.01 -1.79 13.33
C LEU A 92 -3.83 -0.83 12.46
N VAL A 93 -5.15 -0.91 12.56
CA VAL A 93 -6.07 -0.02 11.81
C VAL A 93 -5.98 1.41 12.33
N ASN A 94 -5.87 1.61 13.64
CA ASN A 94 -5.70 2.94 14.23
C ASN A 94 -4.35 3.56 13.80
N GLU A 95 -3.27 2.77 13.72
CA GLU A 95 -1.99 3.22 13.18
C GLU A 95 -2.13 3.65 11.71
N MET A 96 -2.82 2.85 10.89
CA MET A 96 -3.10 3.17 9.49
C MET A 96 -3.88 4.48 9.35
N PHE A 97 -4.96 4.66 10.10
CA PHE A 97 -5.72 5.92 10.07
C PHE A 97 -4.95 7.10 10.63
N GLY A 98 -4.05 6.87 11.58
CA GLY A 98 -3.11 7.90 12.06
C GLY A 98 -2.22 8.43 10.93
N GLU A 99 -1.67 7.55 10.09
CA GLU A 99 -0.91 7.97 8.92
C GLU A 99 -1.80 8.69 7.88
N PHE A 100 -2.99 8.16 7.57
CA PHE A 100 -3.90 8.81 6.61
C PHE A 100 -4.28 10.23 7.05
N ASN A 101 -4.59 10.42 8.32
CA ASN A 101 -4.93 11.73 8.88
C ASN A 101 -3.74 12.70 8.91
N SER A 102 -2.51 12.21 8.83
CA SER A 102 -1.30 13.03 8.79
C SER A 102 -0.95 13.55 7.39
N ILE A 103 -1.57 13.00 6.34
CA ILE A 103 -1.29 13.43 4.97
C ILE A 103 -1.81 14.86 4.76
N ALA A 104 -0.91 15.74 4.39
CA ALA A 104 -1.21 17.14 4.10
C ALA A 104 -0.51 17.61 2.82
N PHE A 105 -1.07 18.65 2.22
CA PHE A 105 -0.44 19.29 1.08
C PHE A 105 0.64 20.27 1.54
N ASN A 106 1.88 19.98 1.17
CA ASN A 106 3.00 20.90 1.37
C ASN A 106 3.08 21.88 0.21
N SER A 107 2.61 23.11 0.42
CA SER A 107 2.56 24.14 -0.63
C SER A 107 3.94 24.57 -1.12
N SER A 108 4.98 24.51 -0.29
CA SER A 108 6.34 24.89 -0.67
C SER A 108 7.00 23.88 -1.61
N ARG A 109 6.67 22.60 -1.47
CA ARG A 109 7.17 21.51 -2.33
C ARG A 109 6.18 21.09 -3.40
N GLY A 110 4.92 21.50 -3.25
CA GLY A 110 3.84 21.08 -4.12
C GLY A 110 3.57 19.57 -4.01
N THR A 111 3.76 18.93 -2.86
CA THR A 111 3.65 17.48 -2.64
C THR A 111 2.57 17.14 -1.63
N LEU A 112 2.00 15.92 -1.72
CA LEU A 112 1.23 15.30 -0.63
C LEU A 112 2.19 14.41 0.17
N GLU A 113 2.38 14.73 1.44
CA GLU A 113 3.30 14.01 2.33
C GLU A 113 2.75 13.98 3.77
N ALA A 114 3.28 13.07 4.58
CA ALA A 114 2.94 13.05 6.00
C ALA A 114 3.46 14.32 6.68
N SER A 115 2.58 15.03 7.36
CA SER A 115 2.94 16.21 8.19
C SER A 115 3.70 15.80 9.45
N VAL A 116 3.47 14.58 9.94
CA VAL A 116 4.13 13.97 11.09
C VAL A 116 4.35 12.49 10.82
N GLY A 117 5.55 11.97 11.13
CA GLY A 117 5.86 10.55 11.02
C GLY A 117 6.17 10.09 9.60
N HIS A 118 5.49 9.06 9.16
CA HIS A 118 5.71 8.36 7.89
C HIS A 118 4.39 8.22 7.12
N ASP A 119 4.48 7.95 5.82
CA ASP A 119 3.33 7.70 4.93
C ASP A 119 3.34 6.29 4.30
N ASP A 120 4.14 5.39 4.86
CA ASP A 120 4.40 4.06 4.27
C ASP A 120 3.12 3.22 4.11
N ILE A 121 2.24 3.23 5.13
CA ILE A 121 0.98 2.46 5.09
C ILE A 121 0.02 3.11 4.11
N CYS A 122 -0.05 4.43 4.10
CA CYS A 122 -0.86 5.19 3.18
C CYS A 122 -0.43 4.94 1.74
N MET A 123 0.87 4.98 1.46
CA MET A 123 1.44 4.71 0.15
C MET A 123 1.23 3.26 -0.29
N SER A 124 1.40 2.30 0.62
CA SER A 124 1.13 0.88 0.33
C SER A 124 -0.35 0.66 -0.03
N SER A 125 -1.26 1.29 0.70
CA SER A 125 -2.71 1.24 0.42
C SER A 125 -3.05 1.88 -0.93
N PHE A 126 -2.43 3.03 -1.22
CA PHE A 126 -2.57 3.72 -2.50
C PHE A 126 -2.13 2.83 -3.67
N MET A 127 -0.97 2.20 -3.58
CA MET A 127 -0.47 1.31 -4.63
C MET A 127 -1.37 0.08 -4.81
N ALA A 128 -1.86 -0.51 -3.72
CA ALA A 128 -2.71 -1.70 -3.76
C ALA A 128 -4.04 -1.47 -4.49
N ILE A 129 -4.59 -0.25 -4.46
CA ILE A 129 -5.88 0.05 -5.11
C ILE A 129 -5.75 0.46 -6.59
N GLN A 130 -4.54 0.73 -7.11
CA GLN A 130 -4.39 1.18 -8.50
C GLN A 130 -4.92 0.15 -9.49
N ASP A 131 -4.59 -1.12 -9.29
CA ASP A 131 -5.04 -2.22 -10.13
C ASP A 131 -6.56 -2.45 -10.09
N LEU A 132 -7.18 -2.25 -8.91
CA LEU A 132 -8.62 -2.40 -8.73
C LEU A 132 -9.46 -1.41 -9.54
N ARG A 133 -8.85 -0.33 -10.03
CA ARG A 133 -9.53 0.72 -10.82
C ARG A 133 -9.46 0.47 -12.31
N GLU A 134 -8.37 -0.10 -12.77
CA GLU A 134 -8.19 -0.45 -14.18
C GLU A 134 -9.13 -1.60 -14.58
N HIS A 135 -9.36 -2.53 -13.66
CA HIS A 135 -10.33 -3.60 -13.83
C HIS A 135 -11.68 -3.18 -13.23
N LYS A 136 -12.62 -2.76 -14.06
CA LYS A 136 -14.01 -2.41 -13.70
C LYS A 136 -14.82 -3.58 -13.10
N GLN A 137 -14.18 -4.64 -12.66
CA GLN A 137 -14.83 -5.78 -12.02
C GLN A 137 -14.92 -5.54 -10.51
N TYR A 138 -16.13 -5.64 -10.00
CA TYR A 138 -16.50 -5.54 -8.60
C TYR A 138 -15.75 -6.59 -7.77
N PHE A 139 -14.79 -6.17 -7.00
CA PHE A 139 -14.22 -7.01 -5.95
C PHE A 139 -14.81 -6.58 -4.61
N SER A 140 -15.66 -7.43 -4.04
CA SER A 140 -15.86 -7.41 -2.60
C SER A 140 -14.66 -8.13 -1.99
N ILE A 141 -13.85 -7.42 -1.21
CA ILE A 141 -12.84 -8.06 -0.36
C ILE A 141 -13.56 -8.41 0.92
N ASP A 142 -14.16 -9.58 0.98
CA ASP A 142 -14.67 -10.14 2.21
C ASP A 142 -13.49 -10.75 2.98
N PHE A 143 -13.04 -10.06 4.01
CA PHE A 143 -12.13 -10.63 4.99
C PHE A 143 -12.98 -11.42 6.00
N ILE A 144 -12.84 -12.73 5.95
CA ILE A 144 -13.36 -13.66 6.98
C ILE A 144 -12.41 -13.64 8.18
#